data_1bdd7bdc75c70e18e2664ab4cd57e226
#
_entry.id   1bdd7bdc75c70e18e2664ab4cd57e226
#
_cell.length_a   1.000
_cell.length_b   1.000
_cell.length_c   1.000
_cell.angle_alpha   90.00
_cell.angle_beta   90.00
_cell.angle_gamma   90.00
#
_symmetry.space_group_name_H-M   'P 1'
#
loop_
_entity.id
_entity.type
_entity.pdbx_description
1 polymer ?
#
loop_
_entity_poly.entity_id
_entity_poly.type
_entity_poly.pdbx_seq_one_letter_code
_entity_poly.pdbx_strand_id
1 'polypeptide(L)'
;MINILIKSLEIDIVYAVNSLIYSLRNLPILKDLLTDDAYDSKVLKIVIGIIGIFLSISRAILFKAFYYFVIYSICKTMCPNNYVNATIHLYFLLTILGMFINNKLLNTSKKKYFSIILFNMDATNFYKANIFWNTIVNFILNSICLFILAKFLSLQFIYPITLLLFTTFIKFIGESLNIMFYKKYDYMWYSNTTLYFTILLIILGFSLLPIINVTIPFKIIELVTIFTICPVWS
;
A
#
# COMPACT_ATOMS: atom_id res chain seq x y z
N MET A 1 -16.83 15.10 -2.25
CA MET A 1 -15.70 14.19 -2.12
C MET A 1 -14.37 14.91 -1.80
N ILE A 2 -13.93 15.90 -2.59
CA ILE A 2 -12.66 16.63 -2.37
C ILE A 2 -12.60 17.30 -0.99
N ASN A 3 -13.64 18.01 -0.57
CA ASN A 3 -13.68 18.65 0.76
C ASN A 3 -13.57 17.65 1.91
N ILE A 4 -14.14 16.46 1.76
CA ILE A 4 -14.03 15.39 2.75
C ILE A 4 -12.59 14.85 2.78
N LEU A 5 -11.96 14.71 1.62
CA LEU A 5 -10.56 14.32 1.53
C LEU A 5 -9.65 15.33 2.25
N ILE A 6 -9.83 16.63 1.97
CA ILE A 6 -9.02 17.69 2.59
C ILE A 6 -9.18 17.65 4.11
N LYS A 7 -10.40 17.62 4.63
CA LYS A 7 -10.67 17.52 6.07
C LYS A 7 -10.08 16.26 6.69
N SER A 8 -10.17 15.12 5.98
CA SER A 8 -9.57 13.86 6.43
C SER A 8 -8.05 13.94 6.51
N LEU A 9 -7.39 14.60 5.55
CA LEU A 9 -5.95 14.83 5.56
C LEU A 9 -5.52 15.81 6.65
N GLU A 10 -6.31 16.87 6.90
CA GLU A 10 -6.06 17.80 8.02
C GLU A 10 -6.07 17.07 9.36
N ILE A 11 -7.06 16.18 9.59
CA ILE A 11 -7.13 15.37 10.81
C ILE A 11 -5.88 14.48 10.93
N ASP A 12 -5.45 13.85 9.84
CA ASP A 12 -4.25 13.00 9.83
C ASP A 12 -2.99 13.80 10.18
N ILE A 13 -2.83 14.99 9.60
CA ILE A 13 -1.68 15.85 9.85
C ILE A 13 -1.66 16.31 11.30
N VAL A 14 -2.79 16.79 11.83
CA VAL A 14 -2.87 17.25 13.23
C VAL A 14 -2.57 16.10 14.18
N TYR A 15 -3.12 14.91 13.93
CA TYR A 15 -2.86 13.74 14.75
C TYR A 15 -1.38 13.30 14.71
N ALA A 16 -0.80 13.26 13.50
CA ALA A 16 0.60 12.90 13.32
C ALA A 16 1.55 13.91 13.98
N VAL A 17 1.27 15.21 13.83
CA VAL A 17 2.07 16.28 14.44
C VAL A 17 2.01 16.21 15.96
N ASN A 18 0.83 16.09 16.54
CA ASN A 18 0.67 15.98 18.00
C ASN A 18 1.34 14.71 18.56
N SER A 19 1.24 13.60 17.83
CA SER A 19 1.93 12.35 18.19
C SER A 19 3.45 12.49 18.15
N LEU A 20 3.99 13.21 17.15
CA LEU A 20 5.42 13.48 17.06
C LEU A 20 5.90 14.42 18.17
N ILE A 21 5.15 15.50 18.48
CA ILE A 21 5.46 16.39 19.61
C ILE A 21 5.53 15.59 20.90
N TYR A 22 4.52 14.73 21.13
CA TYR A 22 4.49 13.85 22.30
C TYR A 22 5.72 12.92 22.36
N SER A 23 6.07 12.31 21.24
CA SER A 23 7.22 11.40 21.15
C SER A 23 8.55 12.15 21.41
N LEU A 24 8.72 13.35 20.83
CA LEU A 24 9.89 14.18 21.03
C LEU A 24 10.00 14.66 22.50
N ARG A 25 8.92 15.02 23.12
CA ARG A 25 8.88 15.42 24.53
C ARG A 25 9.29 14.29 25.47
N ASN A 26 9.03 13.04 25.11
CA ASN A 26 9.46 11.89 25.90
C ASN A 26 10.96 11.58 25.80
N LEU A 27 11.70 12.26 24.90
CA LEU A 27 13.15 12.15 24.84
C LEU A 27 13.79 12.99 25.97
N PRO A 28 14.73 12.42 26.76
CA PRO A 28 15.29 13.09 27.92
C PRO A 28 15.98 14.42 27.59
N ILE A 29 16.54 14.56 26.37
CA ILE A 29 17.24 15.76 25.89
C ILE A 29 16.27 16.89 25.52
N LEU A 30 15.06 16.56 25.07
CA LEU A 30 14.09 17.52 24.53
C LEU A 30 12.95 17.85 25.50
N LYS A 31 12.85 17.10 26.61
CA LYS A 31 11.79 17.25 27.59
C LYS A 31 11.69 18.67 28.17
N ASP A 32 12.85 19.27 28.46
CA ASP A 32 12.94 20.60 29.07
C ASP A 32 12.77 21.73 28.04
N LEU A 33 12.99 21.43 26.75
CA LEU A 33 12.83 22.39 25.66
C LEU A 33 11.39 22.43 25.11
N LEU A 34 10.65 21.35 25.21
CA LEU A 34 9.28 21.21 24.69
C LEU A 34 8.28 21.23 25.85
N THR A 35 7.93 22.44 26.30
CA THR A 35 6.87 22.69 27.30
C THR A 35 5.47 22.40 26.71
N ASP A 36 4.42 22.49 27.54
CA ASP A 36 3.05 22.29 27.08
C ASP A 36 2.64 23.32 26.01
N ASP A 37 3.22 24.51 26.03
CA ASP A 37 3.02 25.57 25.01
C ASP A 37 3.46 25.15 23.60
N ALA A 38 4.28 24.09 23.48
CA ALA A 38 4.66 23.54 22.18
C ALA A 38 3.43 23.05 21.38
N TYR A 39 2.37 22.59 22.07
CA TYR A 39 1.13 22.18 21.43
C TYR A 39 0.31 23.35 20.87
N ASP A 40 0.56 24.58 21.32
CA ASP A 40 -0.14 25.77 20.85
C ASP A 40 0.64 26.56 19.80
N SER A 41 1.94 26.32 19.70
CA SER A 41 2.80 26.99 18.73
C SER A 41 2.50 26.56 17.29
N LYS A 42 1.92 27.45 16.48
CA LYS A 42 1.63 27.23 15.06
C LYS A 42 2.91 26.96 14.24
N VAL A 43 3.98 27.70 14.51
CA VAL A 43 5.26 27.56 13.78
C VAL A 43 5.87 26.18 14.03
N LEU A 44 5.92 25.74 15.27
CA LEU A 44 6.44 24.45 15.66
C LEU A 44 5.63 23.31 15.05
N LYS A 45 4.29 23.42 15.01
CA LYS A 45 3.42 22.44 14.35
C LYS A 45 3.71 22.34 12.85
N ILE A 46 3.94 23.46 12.16
CA ILE A 46 4.27 23.44 10.72
C ILE A 46 5.60 22.76 10.48
N VAL A 47 6.65 23.13 11.23
CA VAL A 47 7.99 22.55 11.07
C VAL A 47 7.96 21.03 11.34
N ILE A 48 7.37 20.62 12.45
CA ILE A 48 7.23 19.20 12.80
C ILE A 48 6.36 18.46 11.77
N GLY A 49 5.32 19.11 11.24
CA GLY A 49 4.47 18.56 10.19
C GLY A 49 5.26 18.26 8.91
N ILE A 50 6.10 19.19 8.45
CA ILE A 50 6.94 19.01 7.26
C ILE A 50 7.94 17.86 7.49
N ILE A 51 8.61 17.84 8.63
CA ILE A 51 9.56 16.76 8.98
C ILE A 51 8.82 15.42 9.05
N GLY A 52 7.64 15.37 9.68
CA GLY A 52 6.82 14.16 9.79
C GLY A 52 6.38 13.60 8.44
N ILE A 53 5.96 14.47 7.52
CA ILE A 53 5.61 14.08 6.14
C ILE A 53 6.84 13.51 5.43
N PHE A 54 7.97 14.20 5.50
CA PHE A 54 9.22 13.75 4.88
C PHE A 54 9.66 12.38 5.41
N LEU A 55 9.66 12.20 6.73
CA LEU A 55 10.00 10.90 7.35
C LEU A 55 9.01 9.80 6.96
N SER A 56 7.72 10.10 6.88
CA SER A 56 6.69 9.14 6.46
C SER A 56 6.89 8.68 5.03
N ILE A 57 7.17 9.61 4.10
CA ILE A 57 7.43 9.29 2.69
C ILE A 57 8.72 8.48 2.57
N SER A 58 9.80 8.93 3.22
CA SER A 58 11.10 8.23 3.19
C SER A 58 10.97 6.81 3.73
N ARG A 59 10.27 6.63 4.86
CA ARG A 59 9.99 5.31 5.41
C ARG A 59 9.20 4.44 4.43
N ALA A 60 8.16 4.98 3.80
CA ALA A 60 7.35 4.23 2.85
C ALA A 60 8.15 3.79 1.61
N ILE A 61 9.04 4.66 1.08
CA ILE A 61 9.93 4.34 -0.03
C ILE A 61 10.94 3.27 0.40
N LEU A 62 11.58 3.41 1.56
CA LEU A 62 12.57 2.45 2.05
C LEU A 62 11.96 1.06 2.24
N PHE A 63 10.77 0.94 2.85
CA PHE A 63 10.11 -0.36 3.00
C PHE A 63 9.76 -0.99 1.66
N LYS A 64 9.29 -0.20 0.68
CA LYS A 64 9.01 -0.72 -0.65
C LYS A 64 10.28 -1.11 -1.39
N ALA A 65 11.32 -0.28 -1.35
CA ALA A 65 12.61 -0.59 -1.95
C ALA A 65 13.21 -1.88 -1.35
N PHE A 66 13.15 -2.02 -0.02
CA PHE A 66 13.58 -3.24 0.67
C PHE A 66 12.79 -4.47 0.20
N TYR A 67 11.47 -4.37 0.10
CA TYR A 67 10.62 -5.44 -0.43
C TYR A 67 11.03 -5.88 -1.83
N TYR A 68 11.26 -4.94 -2.75
CA TYR A 68 11.73 -5.25 -4.10
C TYR A 68 13.13 -5.86 -4.11
N PHE A 69 14.02 -5.35 -3.27
CA PHE A 69 15.37 -5.88 -3.13
C PHE A 69 15.38 -7.32 -2.62
N VAL A 70 14.52 -7.65 -1.64
CA VAL A 70 14.39 -9.01 -1.11
C VAL A 70 13.89 -9.97 -2.21
N ILE A 71 12.86 -9.60 -2.97
CA ILE A 71 12.36 -10.42 -4.09
C ILE A 71 13.48 -10.67 -5.10
N TYR A 72 14.18 -9.62 -5.51
CA TYR A 72 15.30 -9.72 -6.45
C TYR A 72 16.40 -10.65 -5.93
N SER A 73 16.81 -10.49 -4.67
CA SER A 73 17.87 -11.29 -4.06
C SER A 73 17.50 -12.77 -3.99
N ILE A 74 16.27 -13.10 -3.59
CA ILE A 74 15.76 -14.47 -3.56
C ILE A 74 15.80 -15.07 -4.97
N CYS A 75 15.28 -14.36 -5.97
CA CYS A 75 15.26 -14.86 -7.33
C CYS A 75 16.65 -15.04 -7.92
N LYS A 76 17.57 -14.14 -7.63
CA LYS A 76 18.96 -14.23 -8.08
C LYS A 76 19.71 -15.41 -7.50
N THR A 77 19.43 -15.75 -6.23
CA THR A 77 20.07 -16.91 -5.57
C THR A 77 19.44 -18.23 -5.98
N MET A 78 18.11 -18.30 -6.09
CA MET A 78 17.40 -19.56 -6.36
C MET A 78 17.31 -19.89 -7.86
N CYS A 79 17.27 -18.89 -8.73
CA CYS A 79 17.08 -19.05 -10.18
C CYS A 79 18.10 -18.24 -10.99
N PRO A 80 19.43 -18.48 -10.85
CA PRO A 80 20.47 -17.63 -11.42
C PRO A 80 20.37 -17.47 -12.95
N ASN A 81 19.92 -18.50 -13.65
CA ASN A 81 19.80 -18.49 -15.12
C ASN A 81 18.56 -17.74 -15.63
N ASN A 82 17.53 -17.55 -14.81
CA ASN A 82 16.25 -16.96 -15.21
C ASN A 82 15.72 -15.96 -14.16
N TYR A 83 16.62 -15.33 -13.41
CA TYR A 83 16.27 -14.46 -12.27
C TYR A 83 15.38 -13.30 -12.65
N VAL A 84 15.47 -12.78 -13.88
CA VAL A 84 14.66 -11.65 -14.34
C VAL A 84 13.18 -12.04 -14.42
N ASN A 85 12.88 -13.14 -15.15
CA ASN A 85 11.52 -13.64 -15.28
C ASN A 85 10.97 -14.14 -13.95
N ALA A 86 11.82 -14.78 -13.13
CA ALA A 86 11.47 -15.21 -11.78
C ALA A 86 11.10 -14.02 -10.88
N THR A 87 11.81 -12.91 -10.97
CA THR A 87 11.50 -11.68 -10.22
C THR A 87 10.14 -11.10 -10.62
N ILE A 88 9.84 -11.02 -11.93
CA ILE A 88 8.56 -10.54 -12.44
C ILE A 88 7.42 -11.47 -12.00
N HIS A 89 7.63 -12.79 -12.11
CA HIS A 89 6.67 -13.81 -11.69
C HIS A 89 6.34 -13.71 -10.20
N LEU A 90 7.35 -13.67 -9.34
CA LEU A 90 7.20 -13.56 -7.88
C LEU A 90 6.51 -12.25 -7.51
N TYR A 91 6.92 -11.13 -8.12
CA TYR A 91 6.30 -9.84 -7.89
C TYR A 91 4.81 -9.85 -8.25
N PHE A 92 4.45 -10.43 -9.40
CA PHE A 92 3.06 -10.57 -9.84
C PHE A 92 2.22 -11.35 -8.83
N LEU A 93 2.68 -12.53 -8.41
CA LEU A 93 1.96 -13.38 -7.45
C LEU A 93 1.84 -12.74 -6.06
N LEU A 94 2.93 -12.12 -5.57
CA LEU A 94 2.89 -11.43 -4.28
C LEU A 94 1.99 -10.20 -4.29
N THR A 95 1.82 -9.55 -5.44
CA THR A 95 0.85 -8.46 -5.60
C THR A 95 -0.58 -8.97 -5.49
N ILE A 96 -0.88 -10.11 -6.12
CA ILE A 96 -2.19 -10.78 -5.97
C ILE A 96 -2.42 -11.17 -4.51
N LEU A 97 -1.43 -11.76 -3.85
CA LEU A 97 -1.52 -12.08 -2.43
C LEU A 97 -1.79 -10.83 -1.59
N GLY A 98 -1.08 -9.74 -1.88
CA GLY A 98 -1.26 -8.45 -1.20
C GLY A 98 -2.66 -7.86 -1.37
N MET A 99 -3.31 -8.07 -2.52
CA MET A 99 -4.71 -7.70 -2.73
C MET A 99 -5.62 -8.35 -1.70
N PHE A 100 -5.37 -9.60 -1.38
CA PHE A 100 -6.20 -10.36 -0.44
C PHE A 100 -5.88 -10.03 1.04
N ILE A 101 -4.64 -9.77 1.39
CA ILE A 101 -4.20 -9.60 2.79
C ILE A 101 -4.28 -8.13 3.25
N ASN A 102 -3.86 -7.20 2.42
CA ASN A 102 -3.65 -5.78 2.79
C ASN A 102 -4.91 -4.91 2.69
N ASN A 103 -6.02 -5.41 3.19
CA ASN A 103 -7.28 -4.69 3.10
C ASN A 103 -7.64 -4.05 4.44
N LYS A 104 -7.38 -2.76 4.57
CA LYS A 104 -7.60 -2.00 5.81
C LYS A 104 -8.88 -1.15 5.79
N LEU A 105 -9.67 -1.24 4.70
CA LEU A 105 -10.80 -0.34 4.51
C LEU A 105 -11.83 -0.44 5.64
N LEU A 106 -12.15 -1.66 6.03
CA LEU A 106 -13.19 -1.94 7.03
C LEU A 106 -12.63 -2.04 8.47
N ASN A 107 -11.31 -2.02 8.64
CA ASN A 107 -10.72 -2.06 9.99
C ASN A 107 -11.07 -0.80 10.77
N THR A 108 -11.48 -0.98 12.02
CA THR A 108 -11.70 0.13 12.94
C THR A 108 -10.40 0.87 13.21
N SER A 109 -10.43 2.18 13.15
CA SER A 109 -9.29 3.04 13.48
C SER A 109 -9.76 4.30 14.18
N LYS A 110 -8.90 4.90 15.00
CA LYS A 110 -9.17 6.19 15.64
C LYS A 110 -9.54 7.25 14.62
N LYS A 111 -8.86 7.27 13.46
CA LYS A 111 -9.15 8.20 12.36
C LYS A 111 -10.60 8.08 11.87
N LYS A 112 -11.09 6.86 11.66
CA LYS A 112 -12.47 6.63 11.19
C LYS A 112 -13.50 7.08 12.23
N TYR A 113 -13.23 6.79 13.51
CA TYR A 113 -14.06 7.25 14.59
C TYR A 113 -14.15 8.78 14.61
N PHE A 114 -13.01 9.48 14.59
CA PHE A 114 -12.98 10.94 14.55
C PHE A 114 -13.70 11.49 13.33
N SER A 115 -13.40 10.98 12.14
CA SER A 115 -13.96 11.52 10.89
C SER A 115 -15.47 11.27 10.76
N ILE A 116 -15.93 10.06 11.04
CA ILE A 116 -17.33 9.69 10.81
C ILE A 116 -18.21 10.12 11.98
N ILE A 117 -17.79 9.83 13.23
CA ILE A 117 -18.64 10.05 14.41
C ILE A 117 -18.49 11.48 14.93
N LEU A 118 -17.27 11.93 15.22
CA LEU A 118 -17.08 13.25 15.84
C LEU A 118 -17.25 14.40 14.84
N PHE A 119 -16.78 14.26 13.61
CA PHE A 119 -16.92 15.27 12.58
C PHE A 119 -18.14 15.06 11.67
N ASN A 120 -18.97 14.06 11.96
CA ASN A 120 -20.23 13.75 11.26
C ASN A 120 -20.05 13.72 9.72
N MET A 121 -18.94 13.12 9.25
CA MET A 121 -18.68 12.96 7.83
C MET A 121 -19.49 11.78 7.30
N ASP A 122 -20.05 11.94 6.09
CA ASP A 122 -20.70 10.83 5.42
C ASP A 122 -19.72 9.67 5.21
N ALA A 123 -20.05 8.50 5.77
CA ALA A 123 -19.19 7.33 5.77
C ALA A 123 -18.83 6.87 4.36
N THR A 124 -19.81 6.86 3.45
CA THR A 124 -19.62 6.40 2.06
C THR A 124 -18.61 7.27 1.33
N ASN A 125 -18.79 8.60 1.43
CA ASN A 125 -17.88 9.55 0.79
C ASN A 125 -16.50 9.57 1.46
N PHE A 126 -16.43 9.34 2.77
CA PHE A 126 -15.16 9.20 3.48
C PHE A 126 -14.37 7.99 3.00
N TYR A 127 -15.02 6.82 2.85
CA TYR A 127 -14.34 5.62 2.35
C TYR A 127 -13.88 5.78 0.89
N LYS A 128 -14.73 6.32 0.01
CA LYS A 128 -14.37 6.59 -1.39
C LYS A 128 -13.17 7.53 -1.49
N ALA A 129 -13.16 8.61 -0.70
CA ALA A 129 -12.05 9.57 -0.67
C ALA A 129 -10.73 8.92 -0.20
N ASN A 130 -10.78 8.08 0.83
CA ASN A 130 -9.60 7.38 1.33
C ASN A 130 -9.06 6.32 0.35
N ILE A 131 -9.94 5.56 -0.33
CA ILE A 131 -9.53 4.62 -1.38
C ILE A 131 -8.79 5.38 -2.47
N PHE A 132 -9.39 6.44 -2.98
CA PHE A 132 -8.81 7.26 -4.05
C PHE A 132 -7.44 7.81 -3.65
N TRP A 133 -7.32 8.41 -2.47
CA TRP A 133 -6.06 8.95 -1.97
C TRP A 133 -4.98 7.87 -1.81
N ASN A 134 -5.33 6.76 -1.17
CA ASN A 134 -4.40 5.64 -0.99
C ASN A 134 -3.95 5.05 -2.34
N THR A 135 -4.82 5.03 -3.34
CA THR A 135 -4.48 4.56 -4.69
C THR A 135 -3.46 5.48 -5.34
N ILE A 136 -3.66 6.81 -5.27
CA ILE A 136 -2.71 7.79 -5.81
C ILE A 136 -1.35 7.68 -5.12
N VAL A 137 -1.32 7.67 -3.79
CA VAL A 137 -0.06 7.57 -3.02
C VAL A 137 0.67 6.26 -3.35
N ASN A 138 -0.05 5.14 -3.40
CA ASN A 138 0.56 3.87 -3.77
C ASN A 138 1.07 3.85 -5.21
N PHE A 139 0.36 4.46 -6.15
CA PHE A 139 0.79 4.60 -7.53
C PHE A 139 2.13 5.35 -7.62
N ILE A 140 2.23 6.51 -6.97
CA ILE A 140 3.47 7.32 -6.96
C ILE A 140 4.64 6.55 -6.32
N LEU A 141 4.41 5.95 -5.14
CA LEU A 141 5.47 5.21 -4.43
C LEU A 141 5.91 3.95 -5.18
N ASN A 142 4.97 3.22 -5.81
CA ASN A 142 5.31 2.05 -6.62
C ASN A 142 6.03 2.43 -7.90
N SER A 143 5.65 3.55 -8.55
CA SER A 143 6.33 4.00 -9.76
C SER A 143 7.83 4.21 -9.52
N ILE A 144 8.18 4.95 -8.47
CA ILE A 144 9.58 5.20 -8.10
C ILE A 144 10.35 3.88 -7.94
N CYS A 145 9.81 2.97 -7.12
CA CYS A 145 10.49 1.70 -6.83
C CYS A 145 10.56 0.76 -8.03
N LEU A 146 9.49 0.67 -8.84
CA LEU A 146 9.47 -0.20 -10.02
C LEU A 146 10.41 0.29 -11.12
N PHE A 147 10.51 1.59 -11.35
CA PHE A 147 11.45 2.12 -12.33
C PHE A 147 12.92 1.91 -11.89
N ILE A 148 13.20 2.03 -10.60
CA ILE A 148 14.54 1.70 -10.06
C ILE A 148 14.83 0.21 -10.27
N LEU A 149 13.90 -0.68 -9.90
CA LEU A 149 14.03 -2.12 -10.12
C LEU A 149 14.24 -2.49 -11.59
N ALA A 150 13.44 -1.89 -12.48
CA ALA A 150 13.53 -2.11 -13.93
C ALA A 150 14.90 -1.73 -14.49
N LYS A 151 15.50 -0.65 -13.97
CA LYS A 151 16.87 -0.26 -14.33
C LYS A 151 17.90 -1.29 -13.88
N PHE A 152 17.77 -1.82 -12.66
CA PHE A 152 18.65 -2.88 -12.15
C PHE A 152 18.54 -4.18 -12.95
N LEU A 153 17.33 -4.52 -13.40
CA LEU A 153 17.05 -5.72 -14.18
C LEU A 153 17.26 -5.52 -15.69
N SER A 154 17.65 -4.33 -16.14
CA SER A 154 17.77 -3.95 -17.55
C SER A 154 16.50 -4.25 -18.38
N LEU A 155 15.33 -4.04 -17.77
CA LEU A 155 14.03 -4.29 -18.40
C LEU A 155 13.67 -3.19 -19.38
N GLN A 156 12.96 -3.56 -20.45
CA GLN A 156 12.33 -2.59 -21.33
C GLN A 156 11.27 -1.77 -20.60
N PHE A 157 11.05 -0.54 -21.01
CA PHE A 157 10.15 0.43 -20.37
C PHE A 157 8.69 -0.04 -20.20
N ILE A 158 8.25 -0.95 -21.06
CA ILE A 158 6.89 -1.51 -21.01
C ILE A 158 6.65 -2.34 -19.74
N TYR A 159 7.66 -3.08 -19.25
CA TYR A 159 7.51 -3.95 -18.08
C TYR A 159 7.13 -3.20 -16.79
N PRO A 160 7.86 -2.15 -16.37
CA PRO A 160 7.50 -1.42 -15.15
C PRO A 160 6.15 -0.70 -15.28
N ILE A 161 5.76 -0.23 -16.48
CA ILE A 161 4.44 0.38 -16.68
C ILE A 161 3.33 -0.65 -16.48
N THR A 162 3.44 -1.81 -17.15
CA THR A 162 2.44 -2.87 -17.02
C THR A 162 2.30 -3.34 -15.56
N LEU A 163 3.42 -3.58 -14.88
CA LEU A 163 3.40 -3.98 -13.46
C LEU A 163 2.83 -2.87 -12.57
N LEU A 164 3.09 -1.61 -12.86
CA LEU A 164 2.54 -0.48 -12.12
C LEU A 164 1.03 -0.38 -12.25
N LEU A 165 0.52 -0.50 -13.47
CA LEU A 165 -0.92 -0.52 -13.73
C LEU A 165 -1.56 -1.71 -13.05
N PHE A 166 -0.99 -2.90 -13.21
CA PHE A 166 -1.47 -4.11 -12.56
C PHE A 166 -1.58 -3.93 -11.04
N THR A 167 -0.51 -3.47 -10.37
CA THR A 167 -0.52 -3.30 -8.90
C THR A 167 -1.54 -2.28 -8.42
N THR A 168 -1.82 -1.27 -9.23
CA THR A 168 -2.78 -0.22 -8.88
C THR A 168 -4.22 -0.73 -9.00
N PHE A 169 -4.55 -1.36 -10.14
CA PHE A 169 -5.91 -1.83 -10.40
C PHE A 169 -6.27 -3.07 -9.58
N ILE A 170 -5.34 -4.02 -9.40
CA ILE A 170 -5.60 -5.22 -8.59
C ILE A 170 -5.91 -4.86 -7.14
N LYS A 171 -5.27 -3.83 -6.60
CA LYS A 171 -5.57 -3.34 -5.26
C LYS A 171 -6.98 -2.76 -5.18
N PHE A 172 -7.38 -1.97 -6.18
CA PHE A 172 -8.73 -1.41 -6.25
C PHE A 172 -9.79 -2.50 -6.32
N ILE A 173 -9.56 -3.54 -7.14
CA ILE A 173 -10.44 -4.71 -7.21
C ILE A 173 -10.52 -5.42 -5.85
N GLY A 174 -9.41 -5.62 -5.17
CA GLY A 174 -9.39 -6.26 -3.85
C GLY A 174 -10.20 -5.51 -2.80
N GLU A 175 -10.12 -4.19 -2.79
CA GLU A 175 -10.92 -3.36 -1.89
C GLU A 175 -12.42 -3.44 -2.23
N SER A 176 -12.76 -3.45 -3.52
CA SER A 176 -14.14 -3.60 -3.99
C SER A 176 -14.72 -4.97 -3.63
N LEU A 177 -13.97 -6.04 -3.86
CA LEU A 177 -14.37 -7.41 -3.49
C LEU A 177 -14.63 -7.55 -1.99
N ASN A 178 -13.78 -6.94 -1.14
CA ASN A 178 -14.01 -6.97 0.30
C ASN A 178 -15.32 -6.28 0.72
N ILE A 179 -15.64 -5.15 0.11
CA ILE A 179 -16.91 -4.47 0.38
C ILE A 179 -18.10 -5.36 -0.04
N MET A 180 -18.00 -5.99 -1.20
CA MET A 180 -19.05 -6.91 -1.69
C MET A 180 -19.21 -8.11 -0.76
N PHE A 181 -18.11 -8.73 -0.33
CA PHE A 181 -18.14 -9.84 0.63
C PHE A 181 -18.75 -9.44 1.96
N TYR A 182 -18.32 -8.29 2.50
CA TYR A 182 -18.87 -7.79 3.75
C TYR A 182 -20.37 -7.52 3.67
N LYS A 183 -20.83 -6.92 2.56
CA LYS A 183 -22.26 -6.65 2.32
C LYS A 183 -23.10 -7.93 2.23
N LYS A 184 -22.53 -9.02 1.70
CA LYS A 184 -23.25 -10.27 1.48
C LYS A 184 -23.25 -11.21 2.69
N TYR A 185 -22.16 -11.23 3.45
CA TYR A 185 -21.90 -12.23 4.47
C TYR A 185 -21.71 -11.67 5.88
N ASP A 186 -21.75 -10.33 6.07
CA ASP A 186 -21.51 -9.64 7.33
C ASP A 186 -20.12 -9.92 7.98
N TYR A 187 -19.22 -10.59 7.27
CA TYR A 187 -17.85 -10.79 7.70
C TYR A 187 -16.85 -10.55 6.56
N MET A 188 -15.63 -10.26 6.94
CA MET A 188 -14.56 -10.08 5.96
C MET A 188 -14.06 -11.46 5.53
N TRP A 189 -13.85 -11.66 4.22
CA TRP A 189 -13.37 -12.94 3.69
C TRP A 189 -12.07 -13.41 4.35
N TYR A 190 -11.16 -12.49 4.74
CA TYR A 190 -9.90 -12.81 5.43
C TYR A 190 -10.10 -13.19 6.91
N SER A 191 -11.26 -12.99 7.49
CA SER A 191 -11.60 -13.52 8.81
C SER A 191 -11.88 -15.02 8.77
N ASN A 192 -12.17 -15.57 7.59
CA ASN A 192 -12.26 -17.00 7.39
C ASN A 192 -10.86 -17.59 7.25
N THR A 193 -10.33 -18.15 8.33
CA THR A 193 -8.98 -18.71 8.42
C THR A 193 -8.73 -19.78 7.36
N THR A 194 -9.69 -20.65 7.11
CA THR A 194 -9.56 -21.74 6.12
C THR A 194 -9.38 -21.19 4.72
N LEU A 195 -10.22 -20.26 4.30
CA LEU A 195 -10.15 -19.64 2.97
C LEU A 195 -8.85 -18.85 2.80
N TYR A 196 -8.44 -18.13 3.84
CA TYR A 196 -7.17 -17.39 3.87
C TYR A 196 -5.97 -18.32 3.66
N PHE A 197 -5.87 -19.41 4.45
CA PHE A 197 -4.78 -20.37 4.33
C PHE A 197 -4.78 -21.09 2.99
N THR A 198 -5.95 -21.43 2.44
CA THR A 198 -6.05 -22.08 1.12
C THR A 198 -5.50 -21.19 0.02
N ILE A 199 -5.87 -19.90 -0.02
CA ILE A 199 -5.35 -18.95 -1.01
C ILE A 199 -3.86 -18.74 -0.83
N LEU A 200 -3.39 -18.61 0.41
CA LEU A 200 -1.97 -18.45 0.73
C LEU A 200 -1.16 -19.65 0.23
N LEU A 201 -1.61 -20.88 0.48
CA LEU A 201 -0.94 -22.11 0.03
C LEU A 201 -0.90 -22.21 -1.50
N ILE A 202 -2.00 -21.88 -2.18
CA ILE A 202 -2.05 -21.87 -3.65
C ILE A 202 -1.01 -20.88 -4.20
N ILE A 203 -1.00 -19.64 -3.72
CA ILE A 203 -0.07 -18.62 -4.21
C ILE A 203 1.38 -18.98 -3.88
N LEU A 204 1.66 -19.52 -2.69
CA LEU A 204 2.99 -20.01 -2.33
C LEU A 204 3.43 -21.15 -3.24
N GLY A 205 2.55 -22.11 -3.54
CA GLY A 205 2.84 -23.20 -4.48
C GLY A 205 3.23 -22.67 -5.87
N PHE A 206 2.46 -21.74 -6.41
CA PHE A 206 2.78 -21.09 -7.69
C PHE A 206 4.06 -20.27 -7.64
N SER A 207 4.41 -19.69 -6.49
CA SER A 207 5.62 -18.88 -6.34
C SER A 207 6.92 -19.71 -6.40
N LEU A 208 6.83 -21.03 -6.23
CA LEU A 208 7.97 -21.94 -6.33
C LEU A 208 8.25 -22.43 -7.77
N LEU A 209 7.31 -22.23 -8.71
CA LEU A 209 7.47 -22.67 -10.11
C LEU A 209 8.75 -22.15 -10.80
N PRO A 210 9.26 -20.95 -10.56
CA PRO A 210 10.51 -20.50 -11.17
C PRO A 210 11.73 -21.39 -10.84
N ILE A 211 11.71 -22.12 -9.73
CA ILE A 211 12.79 -23.04 -9.34
C ILE A 211 12.92 -24.16 -10.36
N ILE A 212 11.82 -24.61 -10.95
CA ILE A 212 11.79 -25.63 -12.02
C ILE A 212 11.77 -24.99 -13.42
N ASN A 213 12.22 -23.73 -13.54
CA ASN A 213 12.25 -22.94 -14.77
C ASN A 213 10.89 -22.68 -15.43
N VAL A 214 9.79 -22.80 -14.70
CA VAL A 214 8.45 -22.48 -15.16
C VAL A 214 8.10 -21.07 -14.64
N THR A 215 7.94 -20.11 -15.53
CA THR A 215 7.54 -18.74 -15.20
C THR A 215 6.29 -18.36 -15.98
N ILE A 216 5.47 -17.46 -15.41
CA ILE A 216 4.33 -16.90 -16.10
C ILE A 216 4.85 -16.02 -17.25
N PRO A 217 4.46 -16.29 -18.51
CA PRO A 217 4.83 -15.46 -19.65
C PRO A 217 4.31 -14.03 -19.44
N PHE A 218 5.13 -13.02 -19.78
CA PHE A 218 4.77 -11.61 -19.59
C PHE A 218 3.47 -11.24 -20.33
N LYS A 219 3.20 -11.84 -21.49
CA LYS A 219 1.95 -11.68 -22.25
C LYS A 219 0.70 -12.01 -21.40
N ILE A 220 0.78 -13.00 -20.51
CA ILE A 220 -0.33 -13.33 -19.60
C ILE A 220 -0.51 -12.20 -18.58
N ILE A 221 0.58 -11.64 -18.07
CA ILE A 221 0.54 -10.50 -17.13
C ILE A 221 -0.11 -9.29 -17.81
N GLU A 222 0.24 -9.01 -19.07
CA GLU A 222 -0.39 -7.94 -19.87
C GLU A 222 -1.90 -8.17 -20.04
N LEU A 223 -2.32 -9.37 -20.44
CA LEU A 223 -3.73 -9.71 -20.56
C LEU A 223 -4.49 -9.54 -19.23
N VAL A 224 -3.95 -10.06 -18.15
CA VAL A 224 -4.56 -9.90 -16.81
C VAL A 224 -4.65 -8.41 -16.43
N THR A 225 -3.64 -7.62 -16.75
CA THR A 225 -3.67 -6.16 -16.51
C THR A 225 -4.81 -5.49 -17.27
N ILE A 226 -5.00 -5.82 -18.55
CA ILE A 226 -6.10 -5.30 -19.36
C ILE A 226 -7.44 -5.68 -18.75
N PHE A 227 -7.61 -6.93 -18.34
CA PHE A 227 -8.83 -7.39 -17.66
C PHE A 227 -9.10 -6.72 -16.32
N THR A 228 -8.06 -6.32 -15.59
CA THR A 228 -8.23 -5.59 -14.33
C THR A 228 -8.63 -4.11 -14.53
N ILE A 229 -8.33 -3.55 -15.69
CA ILE A 229 -8.69 -2.16 -16.04
C ILE A 229 -10.16 -2.08 -16.48
N CYS A 230 -10.64 -3.03 -17.30
CA CYS A 230 -12.00 -3.02 -17.86
C CYS A 230 -13.13 -2.81 -16.84
N PRO A 231 -13.19 -3.51 -15.68
CA PRO A 231 -14.28 -3.36 -14.71
C PRO A 231 -14.32 -2.02 -13.98
N VAL A 232 -13.25 -1.23 -14.06
CA VAL A 232 -13.17 0.07 -13.34
C VAL A 232 -13.91 1.16 -14.10
N TRP A 233 -14.18 0.95 -15.39
CA TRP A 233 -14.82 1.92 -16.28
C TRP A 233 -16.29 1.60 -16.60
N SER A 234 -16.80 0.46 -16.13
CA SER A 234 -18.20 0.05 -16.21
C SER A 234 -18.93 0.29 -14.88
#